data_57fb623fe0d3afb04dc45c85c3cc3361
#
_entry.id   57fb623fe0d3afb04dc45c85c3cc3361
#
_cell.length_a   1.000
_cell.length_b   1.000
_cell.length_c   1.000
_cell.angle_alpha   90.00
_cell.angle_beta   90.00
_cell.angle_gamma   90.00
#
_symmetry.space_group_name_H-M   'P 1'
#
loop_
_entity.id
_entity.type
_entity.pdbx_description
1 polymer ?
#
loop_
_entity_poly.entity_id
_entity_poly.type
_entity_poly.pdbx_seq_one_letter_code
_entity_poly.pdbx_strand_id
1 'polypeptide(L)'
;MKVKRSDRLFIVGQTGSGKSYLARELLNRTDYVVVVDPKHMFSWEAGKQYDDIYTSVKELDQHWEGPAAAIYRPSQAELYAGCNALFAWAWKQGNILVYIDEAYDLMVGGRSGYWLQKCMKQGRQKRLGIWCGSQRPAFVDLSLITEAQHFLVGFLAMPQDRKRMADVAHPSLRDAIPPEYHFWYVGPETRGHDPKLITAQDI
;
A
#
# COMPACT_ATOMS: atom_id res chain seq x y z
N MET A 1 -15.21 5.60 -6.42
CA MET A 1 -14.18 4.54 -6.51
C MET A 1 -14.58 3.38 -5.61
N LYS A 2 -14.45 2.13 -6.09
CA LYS A 2 -14.74 0.92 -5.27
C LYS A 2 -13.49 0.05 -5.21
N VAL A 3 -12.81 0.06 -4.06
CA VAL A 3 -11.66 -0.80 -3.78
C VAL A 3 -12.07 -1.80 -2.70
N LYS A 4 -11.91 -3.09 -2.99
CA LYS A 4 -12.21 -4.14 -2.02
C LYS A 4 -10.96 -4.41 -1.17
N ARG A 5 -11.15 -4.82 0.08
CA ARG A 5 -10.06 -5.22 0.96
C ARG A 5 -9.08 -6.21 0.31
N SER A 6 -9.57 -7.15 -0.48
CA SER A 6 -8.77 -8.18 -1.17
C SER A 6 -8.09 -7.71 -2.45
N ASP A 7 -8.29 -6.46 -2.87
CA ASP A 7 -7.67 -5.93 -4.08
C ASP A 7 -6.20 -5.51 -3.83
N ARG A 8 -5.48 -5.24 -4.91
CA ARG A 8 -4.13 -4.66 -4.89
C ARG A 8 -4.26 -3.20 -5.25
N LEU A 9 -3.83 -2.35 -4.34
CA LEU A 9 -3.84 -0.91 -4.51
C LEU A 9 -2.42 -0.36 -4.41
N PHE A 10 -2.06 0.53 -5.31
CA PHE A 10 -0.80 1.25 -5.27
C PHE A 10 -1.05 2.74 -5.15
N ILE A 11 -0.64 3.35 -4.03
CA ILE A 11 -0.81 4.77 -3.72
C ILE A 11 0.54 5.45 -3.82
N VAL A 12 0.71 6.36 -4.75
CA VAL A 12 1.98 7.08 -4.93
C VAL A 12 1.79 8.57 -4.81
N GLY A 13 2.81 9.21 -4.29
CA GLY A 13 2.84 10.66 -4.13
C GLY A 13 4.02 11.08 -3.28
N GLN A 14 4.59 12.22 -3.58
CA GLN A 14 5.69 12.80 -2.82
C GLN A 14 5.27 13.14 -1.39
N THR A 15 6.24 13.37 -0.51
CA THR A 15 6.00 13.92 0.83
C THR A 15 5.14 15.19 0.75
N GLY A 16 4.11 15.26 1.59
CA GLY A 16 3.16 16.38 1.59
C GLY A 16 2.02 16.27 0.56
N SER A 17 2.00 15.28 -0.33
CA SER A 17 0.92 15.11 -1.32
C SER A 17 -0.42 14.64 -0.73
N GLY A 18 -0.48 14.31 0.56
CA GLY A 18 -1.68 13.75 1.19
C GLY A 18 -1.80 12.22 1.12
N LYS A 19 -0.77 11.51 0.60
CA LYS A 19 -0.77 10.03 0.45
C LYS A 19 -1.17 9.29 1.73
N SER A 20 -0.51 9.58 2.86
CA SER A 20 -0.78 8.89 4.13
C SER A 20 -2.16 9.23 4.70
N TYR A 21 -2.65 10.45 4.47
CA TYR A 21 -4.01 10.84 4.82
C TYR A 21 -5.04 10.03 4.00
N LEU A 22 -4.88 10.00 2.68
CA LEU A 22 -5.74 9.22 1.79
C LEU A 22 -5.74 7.72 2.15
N ALA A 23 -4.55 7.17 2.44
CA ALA A 23 -4.43 5.78 2.85
C ALA A 23 -5.20 5.50 4.15
N ARG A 24 -5.10 6.38 5.17
CA ARG A 24 -5.85 6.25 6.43
C ARG A 24 -7.36 6.27 6.20
N GLU A 25 -7.86 7.19 5.38
CA GLU A 25 -9.29 7.26 5.06
C GLU A 25 -9.82 5.95 4.45
N LEU A 26 -9.04 5.33 3.57
CA LEU A 26 -9.36 4.02 3.01
C LEU A 26 -9.30 2.90 4.05
N LEU A 27 -8.25 2.88 4.87
CA LEU A 27 -8.02 1.87 5.89
C LEU A 27 -9.05 1.94 7.02
N ASN A 28 -9.51 3.15 7.37
CA ASN A 28 -10.53 3.39 8.40
C ASN A 28 -11.88 2.69 8.10
N ARG A 29 -12.12 2.33 6.85
CA ARG A 29 -13.33 1.63 6.38
C ARG A 29 -13.12 0.13 6.24
N THR A 30 -11.98 -0.39 6.71
CA THR A 30 -11.56 -1.77 6.47
C THR A 30 -11.20 -2.44 7.79
N ASP A 31 -11.74 -3.63 8.03
CA ASP A 31 -11.37 -4.50 9.13
C ASP A 31 -10.29 -5.48 8.72
N TYR A 32 -9.62 -6.14 9.67
CA TYR A 32 -8.55 -7.11 9.45
C TYR A 32 -7.35 -6.50 8.69
N VAL A 33 -6.80 -5.42 9.25
CA VAL A 33 -5.72 -4.64 8.64
C VAL A 33 -4.43 -4.75 9.46
N VAL A 34 -3.32 -5.03 8.79
CA VAL A 34 -1.98 -4.81 9.35
C VAL A 34 -1.27 -3.73 8.52
N VAL A 35 -0.85 -2.67 9.18
CA VAL A 35 -0.03 -1.62 8.59
C VAL A 35 1.44 -1.93 8.84
N VAL A 36 2.23 -2.02 7.78
CA VAL A 36 3.70 -2.10 7.85
C VAL A 36 4.23 -0.67 7.84
N ASP A 37 4.79 -0.24 8.98
CA ASP A 37 5.26 1.12 9.21
C ASP A 37 6.78 1.15 9.50
N PRO A 38 7.62 1.05 8.47
CA PRO A 38 9.07 1.00 8.65
C PRO A 38 9.68 2.30 9.16
N LYS A 39 8.96 3.41 9.00
CA LYS A 39 9.40 4.75 9.42
C LYS A 39 8.91 5.15 10.80
N HIS A 40 8.04 4.34 11.41
CA HIS A 40 7.39 4.61 12.70
C HIS A 40 6.60 5.95 12.73
N MET A 41 6.01 6.31 11.59
CA MET A 41 5.28 7.58 11.41
C MET A 41 3.77 7.39 11.23
N PHE A 42 3.32 6.18 10.97
CA PHE A 42 1.89 5.91 10.81
C PHE A 42 1.18 5.95 12.16
N SER A 43 0.03 6.62 12.20
CA SER A 43 -0.89 6.64 13.34
C SER A 43 -2.32 6.59 12.85
N TRP A 44 -3.19 5.92 13.61
CA TRP A 44 -4.64 6.03 13.40
C TRP A 44 -5.13 7.40 13.90
N GLU A 45 -6.29 7.83 13.43
CA GLU A 45 -6.90 9.05 13.97
C GLU A 45 -7.36 8.84 15.41
N ALA A 46 -7.34 9.92 16.20
CA ALA A 46 -7.79 9.91 17.59
C ALA A 46 -9.25 9.39 17.69
N GLY A 47 -9.45 8.38 18.52
CA GLY A 47 -10.77 7.76 18.75
C GLY A 47 -10.99 6.39 18.11
N LYS A 48 -10.09 5.91 17.24
CA LYS A 48 -10.06 4.51 16.86
C LYS A 48 -9.08 3.75 17.75
N GLN A 49 -9.58 2.79 18.48
CA GLN A 49 -8.86 1.96 19.46
C GLN A 49 -8.04 0.85 18.77
N TYR A 50 -7.07 1.25 17.92
CA TYR A 50 -6.19 0.32 17.20
C TYR A 50 -4.72 0.67 17.44
N ASP A 51 -4.34 0.81 18.73
CA ASP A 51 -2.97 1.16 19.12
C ASP A 51 -2.08 -0.07 19.35
N ASP A 52 -2.48 -1.22 18.82
CA ASP A 52 -1.67 -2.45 18.93
C ASP A 52 -0.50 -2.36 17.98
N ILE A 53 0.65 -1.98 18.55
CA ILE A 53 1.93 -1.90 17.84
C ILE A 53 2.74 -3.14 18.19
N TYR A 54 3.12 -3.88 17.15
CA TYR A 54 3.93 -5.09 17.28
C TYR A 54 5.27 -4.90 16.60
N THR A 55 6.33 -5.39 17.24
CA THR A 55 7.71 -5.36 16.71
C THR A 55 8.13 -6.71 16.13
N SER A 56 7.41 -7.77 16.48
CA SER A 56 7.64 -9.11 15.94
C SER A 56 6.35 -9.76 15.44
N VAL A 57 6.50 -10.64 14.44
CA VAL A 57 5.37 -11.42 13.92
C VAL A 57 4.85 -12.41 14.95
N LYS A 58 5.70 -12.87 15.89
CA LYS A 58 5.28 -13.76 16.97
C LYS A 58 4.30 -13.07 17.92
N GLU A 59 4.59 -11.84 18.32
CA GLU A 59 3.67 -11.04 19.14
C GLU A 59 2.37 -10.77 18.41
N LEU A 60 2.44 -10.36 17.15
CA LEU A 60 1.26 -10.14 16.32
C LEU A 60 0.38 -11.40 16.23
N ASP A 61 0.96 -12.57 15.97
CA ASP A 61 0.22 -13.83 15.86
C ASP A 61 -0.46 -14.24 17.17
N GLN A 62 0.20 -13.98 18.31
CA GLN A 62 -0.34 -14.28 19.64
C GLN A 62 -1.54 -13.42 20.04
N HIS A 63 -1.62 -12.18 19.54
CA HIS A 63 -2.66 -11.21 19.91
C HIS A 63 -3.66 -10.94 18.77
N TRP A 64 -3.48 -11.61 17.62
CA TRP A 64 -4.37 -11.41 16.47
C TRP A 64 -5.69 -12.15 16.68
N GLU A 65 -6.72 -11.43 17.13
CA GLU A 65 -8.06 -11.98 17.37
C GLU A 65 -9.13 -11.15 16.64
N GLY A 66 -10.00 -11.81 15.87
CA GLY A 66 -11.20 -11.21 15.26
C GLY A 66 -10.93 -10.05 14.29
N PRO A 67 -11.94 -9.20 14.08
CA PRO A 67 -11.78 -7.98 13.28
C PRO A 67 -10.90 -7.00 14.06
N ALA A 68 -9.64 -6.86 13.64
CA ALA A 68 -8.62 -6.06 14.31
C ALA A 68 -7.86 -5.21 13.29
N ALA A 69 -7.23 -4.17 13.77
CA ALA A 69 -6.21 -3.45 13.03
C ALA A 69 -4.94 -3.35 13.89
N ALA A 70 -3.78 -3.54 13.28
CA ALA A 70 -2.51 -3.53 13.97
C ALA A 70 -1.47 -2.75 13.16
N ILE A 71 -0.46 -2.23 13.86
CA ILE A 71 0.72 -1.63 13.24
C ILE A 71 1.92 -2.55 13.51
N TYR A 72 2.59 -2.96 12.44
CA TYR A 72 3.81 -3.73 12.51
C TYR A 72 5.02 -2.82 12.25
N ARG A 73 5.89 -2.69 13.25
CA ARG A 73 7.11 -1.85 13.24
C ARG A 73 8.35 -2.70 13.45
N PRO A 74 8.87 -3.35 12.40
CA PRO A 74 10.12 -4.10 12.53
C PRO A 74 11.29 -3.16 12.84
N SER A 75 12.31 -3.67 13.53
CA SER A 75 13.57 -2.95 13.67
C SER A 75 14.23 -2.74 12.31
N GLN A 76 15.04 -1.70 12.15
CA GLN A 76 15.75 -1.45 10.89
C GLN A 76 16.68 -2.60 10.50
N ALA A 77 17.30 -3.26 11.50
CA ALA A 77 18.17 -4.41 11.27
C ALA A 77 17.42 -5.65 10.74
N GLU A 78 16.13 -5.77 11.08
CA GLU A 78 15.28 -6.90 10.71
C GLU A 78 14.24 -6.57 9.65
N LEU A 79 14.25 -5.35 9.12
CA LEU A 79 13.21 -4.83 8.24
C LEU A 79 12.85 -5.80 7.11
N TYR A 80 13.85 -6.28 6.37
CA TYR A 80 13.61 -7.20 5.26
C TYR A 80 13.14 -8.57 5.72
N ALA A 81 13.84 -9.18 6.70
CA ALA A 81 13.52 -10.50 7.23
C ALA A 81 12.17 -10.51 7.95
N GLY A 82 11.91 -9.50 8.79
CA GLY A 82 10.66 -9.35 9.53
C GLY A 82 9.47 -9.12 8.62
N CYS A 83 9.61 -8.27 7.61
CA CYS A 83 8.54 -8.08 6.64
C CYS A 83 8.30 -9.35 5.82
N ASN A 84 9.35 -10.07 5.41
CA ASN A 84 9.15 -11.33 4.71
C ASN A 84 8.43 -12.38 5.60
N ALA A 85 8.74 -12.44 6.90
CA ALA A 85 8.02 -13.27 7.87
C ALA A 85 6.57 -12.83 8.05
N LEU A 86 6.29 -11.51 8.09
CA LEU A 86 4.93 -10.98 8.15
C LEU A 86 4.10 -11.42 6.94
N PHE A 87 4.63 -11.33 5.73
CA PHE A 87 3.91 -11.78 4.54
C PHE A 87 3.70 -13.29 4.50
N ALA A 88 4.63 -14.09 5.05
CA ALA A 88 4.43 -15.53 5.26
C ALA A 88 3.27 -15.79 6.24
N TRP A 89 3.22 -15.06 7.34
CA TRP A 89 2.12 -15.10 8.30
C TRP A 89 0.79 -14.68 7.67
N ALA A 90 0.75 -13.53 6.99
CA ALA A 90 -0.45 -13.04 6.31
C ALA A 90 -0.98 -14.05 5.25
N TRP A 91 -0.06 -14.74 4.57
CA TRP A 91 -0.43 -15.83 3.65
C TRP A 91 -1.11 -17.00 4.35
N LYS A 92 -0.69 -17.34 5.57
CA LYS A 92 -1.33 -18.38 6.40
C LYS A 92 -2.70 -17.93 6.87
N GLN A 93 -2.81 -16.71 7.39
CA GLN A 93 -4.07 -16.15 7.89
C GLN A 93 -5.14 -16.08 6.80
N GLY A 94 -4.80 -15.56 5.64
CA GLY A 94 -5.80 -15.24 4.63
C GLY A 94 -6.80 -14.18 5.12
N ASN A 95 -7.72 -13.74 4.29
CA ASN A 95 -8.81 -12.81 4.63
C ASN A 95 -8.37 -11.56 5.40
N ILE A 96 -7.17 -11.04 5.08
CA ILE A 96 -6.52 -9.90 5.74
C ILE A 96 -6.07 -8.88 4.69
N LEU A 97 -5.99 -7.62 5.05
CA LEU A 97 -5.31 -6.57 4.30
C LEU A 97 -3.98 -6.25 4.95
N VAL A 98 -2.91 -6.22 4.17
CA VAL A 98 -1.63 -5.65 4.60
C VAL A 98 -1.41 -4.36 3.81
N TYR A 99 -1.29 -3.24 4.52
CA TYR A 99 -0.88 -1.96 3.95
C TYR A 99 0.58 -1.68 4.26
N ILE A 100 1.35 -1.33 3.25
CA ILE A 100 2.78 -0.97 3.36
C ILE A 100 2.87 0.54 3.16
N ASP A 101 3.22 1.31 4.19
CA ASP A 101 3.24 2.77 4.10
C ASP A 101 4.34 3.30 3.16
N GLU A 102 5.51 2.63 3.11
CA GLU A 102 6.55 2.93 2.12
C GLU A 102 7.15 1.65 1.54
N ALA A 103 6.66 1.24 0.38
CA ALA A 103 7.10 -0.01 -0.25
C ALA A 103 8.57 0.02 -0.68
N TYR A 104 9.12 1.20 -1.01
CA TYR A 104 10.53 1.33 -1.37
C TYR A 104 11.47 0.87 -0.26
N ASP A 105 11.12 1.11 1.00
CA ASP A 105 11.97 0.72 2.14
C ASP A 105 12.08 -0.81 2.31
N LEU A 106 11.17 -1.56 1.70
CA LEU A 106 11.21 -3.04 1.72
C LEU A 106 12.00 -3.65 0.56
N MET A 107 12.61 -2.83 -0.31
CA MET A 107 13.38 -3.32 -1.45
C MET A 107 14.84 -3.55 -1.09
N VAL A 108 15.37 -4.72 -1.44
CA VAL A 108 16.80 -5.04 -1.37
C VAL A 108 17.31 -5.29 -2.79
N GLY A 109 18.28 -4.48 -3.22
CA GLY A 109 18.76 -4.52 -4.61
C GLY A 109 17.66 -4.28 -5.66
N GLY A 110 16.64 -3.47 -5.30
CA GLY A 110 15.50 -3.18 -6.17
C GLY A 110 14.47 -4.32 -6.29
N ARG A 111 14.54 -5.33 -5.42
CA ARG A 111 13.63 -6.48 -5.40
C ARG A 111 12.93 -6.62 -4.07
N SER A 112 11.68 -7.02 -4.13
CA SER A 112 10.88 -7.38 -2.96
C SER A 112 11.11 -8.83 -2.50
N GLY A 113 10.80 -9.10 -1.23
CA GLY A 113 10.91 -10.44 -0.65
C GLY A 113 9.98 -11.46 -1.31
N TYR A 114 10.36 -12.73 -1.25
CA TYR A 114 9.61 -13.85 -1.84
C TYR A 114 8.13 -13.87 -1.42
N TRP A 115 7.85 -13.73 -0.12
CA TRP A 115 6.49 -13.83 0.39
C TRP A 115 5.63 -12.64 -0.02
N LEU A 116 6.19 -11.42 -0.10
CA LEU A 116 5.48 -10.28 -0.62
C LEU A 116 5.09 -10.49 -2.09
N GLN A 117 6.01 -10.97 -2.93
CA GLN A 117 5.71 -11.30 -4.32
C GLN A 117 4.62 -12.37 -4.43
N LYS A 118 4.69 -13.40 -3.61
CA LYS A 118 3.68 -14.47 -3.58
C LYS A 118 2.30 -13.94 -3.18
N CYS A 119 2.24 -13.08 -2.15
CA CYS A 119 0.99 -12.43 -1.73
C CYS A 119 0.42 -11.55 -2.84
N MET A 120 1.24 -10.78 -3.53
CA MET A 120 0.81 -9.96 -4.67
C MET A 120 0.23 -10.81 -5.80
N LYS A 121 0.95 -11.85 -6.23
CA LYS A 121 0.55 -12.68 -7.38
C LYS A 121 -0.63 -13.61 -7.09
N GLN A 122 -0.70 -14.18 -5.91
CA GLN A 122 -1.60 -15.31 -5.61
C GLN A 122 -2.55 -15.05 -4.43
N GLY A 123 -2.35 -13.99 -3.63
CA GLY A 123 -3.10 -13.71 -2.40
C GLY A 123 -4.60 -13.55 -2.60
N ARG A 124 -5.06 -13.17 -3.80
CA ARG A 124 -6.48 -13.00 -4.12
C ARG A 124 -7.31 -14.26 -3.80
N GLN A 125 -6.77 -15.45 -4.05
CA GLN A 125 -7.43 -16.72 -3.76
C GLN A 125 -7.67 -16.92 -2.26
N LYS A 126 -6.85 -16.28 -1.43
CA LYS A 126 -6.97 -16.29 0.03
C LYS A 126 -7.70 -15.06 0.60
N ARG A 127 -8.29 -14.22 -0.25
CA ARG A 127 -8.86 -12.91 0.13
C ARG A 127 -7.84 -12.01 0.84
N LEU A 128 -6.56 -12.18 0.54
CA LEU A 128 -5.46 -11.39 1.06
C LEU A 128 -5.25 -10.19 0.15
N GLY A 129 -5.49 -8.99 0.66
CA GLY A 129 -5.21 -7.73 -0.02
C GLY A 129 -3.82 -7.22 0.31
N ILE A 130 -3.20 -6.58 -0.66
CA ILE A 130 -1.93 -5.86 -0.46
C ILE A 130 -2.09 -4.46 -1.03
N TRP A 131 -2.00 -3.47 -0.16
CA TRP A 131 -1.99 -2.07 -0.54
C TRP A 131 -0.60 -1.50 -0.26
N CYS A 132 -0.03 -0.79 -1.22
CA CYS A 132 1.32 -0.25 -1.12
C CYS A 132 1.30 1.26 -1.30
N GLY A 133 1.92 1.98 -0.36
CA GLY A 133 2.31 3.36 -0.52
C GLY A 133 3.73 3.49 -1.05
N SER A 134 4.06 4.50 -1.85
CA SER A 134 5.44 4.88 -2.14
C SER A 134 5.58 6.34 -2.59
N GLN A 135 6.68 6.95 -2.19
CA GLN A 135 7.11 8.26 -2.69
C GLN A 135 7.95 8.15 -3.96
N ARG A 136 8.56 6.99 -4.21
CA ARG A 136 9.52 6.75 -5.27
C ARG A 136 9.18 5.49 -6.08
N PRO A 137 8.06 5.49 -6.83
CA PRO A 137 7.63 4.31 -7.58
C PRO A 137 8.64 3.80 -8.61
N ALA A 138 9.55 4.65 -9.09
CA ALA A 138 10.61 4.23 -10.00
C ALA A 138 11.54 3.16 -9.41
N PHE A 139 11.69 3.12 -8.09
CA PHE A 139 12.58 2.19 -7.37
C PHE A 139 11.86 1.02 -6.70
N VAL A 140 10.54 0.97 -6.78
CA VAL A 140 9.78 -0.19 -6.33
C VAL A 140 9.85 -1.30 -7.37
N ASP A 141 9.93 -2.54 -6.90
CA ASP A 141 9.94 -3.73 -7.74
C ASP A 141 8.76 -3.69 -8.73
N LEU A 142 9.06 -3.74 -10.02
CA LEU A 142 8.07 -3.65 -11.07
C LEU A 142 6.99 -4.72 -10.93
N SER A 143 7.37 -5.92 -10.45
CA SER A 143 6.42 -7.02 -10.26
C SER A 143 5.33 -6.71 -9.22
N LEU A 144 5.59 -5.84 -8.25
CA LEU A 144 4.57 -5.39 -7.29
C LEU A 144 3.62 -4.39 -7.95
N ILE A 145 4.15 -3.46 -8.74
CA ILE A 145 3.36 -2.41 -9.36
C ILE A 145 2.42 -3.00 -10.43
N THR A 146 2.93 -3.91 -11.26
CA THR A 146 2.14 -4.52 -12.35
C THR A 146 1.02 -5.45 -11.87
N GLU A 147 1.10 -5.97 -10.64
CA GLU A 147 0.04 -6.76 -10.02
C GLU A 147 -1.07 -5.88 -9.40
N ALA A 148 -0.87 -4.57 -9.31
CA ALA A 148 -1.89 -3.67 -8.79
C ALA A 148 -3.08 -3.53 -9.75
N GLN A 149 -4.27 -3.49 -9.18
CA GLN A 149 -5.53 -3.34 -9.92
C GLN A 149 -6.02 -1.89 -9.87
N HIS A 150 -5.61 -1.17 -8.82
CA HIS A 150 -5.97 0.21 -8.56
C HIS A 150 -4.72 1.04 -8.33
N PHE A 151 -4.68 2.21 -8.92
CA PHE A 151 -3.61 3.19 -8.75
C PHE A 151 -4.20 4.52 -8.30
N LEU A 152 -3.60 5.12 -7.29
CA LEU A 152 -3.87 6.46 -6.82
C LEU A 152 -2.57 7.25 -6.94
N VAL A 153 -2.52 8.17 -7.91
CA VAL A 153 -1.30 8.88 -8.28
C VAL A 153 -1.44 10.35 -7.93
N GLY A 154 -0.85 10.73 -6.79
CA GLY A 154 -0.70 12.12 -6.37
C GLY A 154 0.48 12.80 -7.04
N PHE A 155 0.86 13.97 -6.53
CA PHE A 155 1.98 14.74 -7.07
C PHE A 155 3.31 13.95 -7.00
N LEU A 156 4.00 13.87 -8.14
CA LEU A 156 5.32 13.27 -8.31
C LEU A 156 6.26 14.28 -9.01
N ALA A 157 7.23 14.82 -8.27
CA ALA A 157 8.16 15.82 -8.83
C ALA A 157 9.12 15.21 -9.86
N MET A 158 9.59 13.98 -9.62
CA MET A 158 10.63 13.38 -10.44
C MET A 158 10.09 12.80 -11.75
N PRO A 159 10.63 13.17 -12.92
CA PRO A 159 10.19 12.66 -14.22
C PRO A 159 10.22 11.13 -14.32
N GLN A 160 11.20 10.48 -13.71
CA GLN A 160 11.32 9.02 -13.72
C GLN A 160 10.18 8.32 -12.95
N ASP A 161 9.68 8.93 -11.87
CA ASP A 161 8.55 8.41 -11.11
C ASP A 161 7.26 8.56 -11.92
N ARG A 162 7.04 9.72 -12.57
CA ARG A 162 5.91 9.93 -13.50
C ARG A 162 5.98 8.97 -14.69
N LYS A 163 7.18 8.80 -15.28
CA LYS A 163 7.38 7.82 -16.36
C LYS A 163 6.99 6.42 -15.91
N ARG A 164 7.41 5.99 -14.72
CA ARG A 164 7.04 4.67 -14.17
C ARG A 164 5.52 4.50 -14.09
N MET A 165 4.82 5.50 -13.60
CA MET A 165 3.35 5.44 -13.49
C MET A 165 2.67 5.50 -14.87
N ALA A 166 3.24 6.26 -15.80
CA ALA A 166 2.75 6.29 -17.17
C ALA A 166 2.88 4.93 -17.87
N ASP A 167 4.00 4.25 -17.67
CA ASP A 167 4.30 2.96 -18.31
C ASP A 167 3.42 1.82 -17.74
N VAL A 168 2.96 1.91 -16.49
CA VAL A 168 2.24 0.79 -15.83
C VAL A 168 0.76 1.04 -15.59
N ALA A 169 0.33 2.27 -15.41
CA ALA A 169 -1.05 2.60 -15.07
C ALA A 169 -1.80 3.28 -16.23
N HIS A 170 -1.34 4.45 -16.67
CA HIS A 170 -1.96 5.16 -17.79
C HIS A 170 -1.00 6.18 -18.42
N PRO A 171 -0.85 6.25 -19.77
CA PRO A 171 0.13 7.11 -20.43
C PRO A 171 0.05 8.59 -20.08
N SER A 172 -1.15 9.14 -19.83
CA SER A 172 -1.35 10.55 -19.49
C SER A 172 -0.68 10.96 -18.17
N LEU A 173 -0.38 10.01 -17.28
CA LEU A 173 0.28 10.27 -15.99
C LEU A 173 1.71 10.76 -16.12
N ARG A 174 2.28 10.72 -17.33
CA ARG A 174 3.61 11.29 -17.59
C ARG A 174 3.64 12.80 -17.35
N ASP A 175 2.60 13.49 -17.81
CA ASP A 175 2.52 14.95 -17.84
C ASP A 175 1.39 15.51 -16.98
N ALA A 176 0.40 14.68 -16.64
CA ALA A 176 -0.74 15.06 -15.82
C ALA A 176 -0.32 15.19 -14.34
N ILE A 177 -0.12 16.42 -13.89
CA ILE A 177 0.16 16.76 -12.50
C ILE A 177 -1.17 17.07 -11.80
N PRO A 178 -1.57 16.30 -10.77
CA PRO A 178 -2.80 16.61 -10.06
C PRO A 178 -2.63 17.88 -9.20
N PRO A 179 -3.74 18.62 -8.91
CA PRO A 179 -3.73 19.66 -7.92
C PRO A 179 -3.31 19.16 -6.53
N GLU A 180 -2.98 20.07 -5.64
CA GLU A 180 -2.59 19.71 -4.26
C GLU A 180 -3.69 18.88 -3.58
N TYR A 181 -3.28 17.81 -2.87
CA TYR A 181 -4.16 16.83 -2.21
C TYR A 181 -5.16 16.10 -3.11
N HIS A 182 -4.97 16.16 -4.42
CA HIS A 182 -5.74 15.36 -5.39
C HIS A 182 -4.91 14.19 -5.91
N PHE A 183 -5.61 13.16 -6.38
CA PHE A 183 -5.01 11.95 -6.93
C PHE A 183 -5.71 11.57 -8.24
N TRP A 184 -4.92 11.18 -9.23
CA TRP A 184 -5.42 10.49 -10.40
C TRP A 184 -5.72 9.04 -10.04
N TYR A 185 -6.95 8.65 -10.15
CA TYR A 185 -7.38 7.26 -9.99
C TYR A 185 -7.38 6.54 -11.33
N VAL A 186 -6.69 5.38 -11.38
CA VAL A 186 -6.75 4.41 -12.47
C VAL A 186 -7.12 3.05 -11.89
N GLY A 187 -8.13 2.39 -12.47
CA GLY A 187 -8.60 1.11 -11.97
C GLY A 187 -9.64 0.48 -12.90
N PRO A 188 -10.31 -0.59 -12.47
CA PRO A 188 -11.29 -1.28 -13.29
C PRO A 188 -12.41 -0.39 -13.83
N GLU A 189 -12.79 0.65 -13.06
CA GLU A 189 -13.86 1.59 -13.43
C GLU A 189 -13.42 2.62 -14.50
N THR A 190 -12.11 2.81 -14.68
CA THR A 190 -11.54 3.73 -15.69
C THR A 190 -10.88 2.99 -16.84
N ARG A 191 -11.09 1.68 -16.98
CA ARG A 191 -10.47 0.89 -18.04
C ARG A 191 -10.92 1.39 -19.42
N GLY A 192 -9.95 1.80 -20.24
CA GLY A 192 -10.19 2.36 -21.57
C GLY A 192 -10.64 3.83 -21.58
N HIS A 193 -10.59 4.51 -20.44
CA HIS A 193 -10.89 5.93 -20.27
C HIS A 193 -9.74 6.64 -19.54
N ASP A 194 -9.74 7.97 -19.60
CA ASP A 194 -8.77 8.78 -18.87
C ASP A 194 -8.88 8.57 -17.34
N PRO A 195 -7.78 8.78 -16.61
CA PRO A 195 -7.78 8.75 -15.15
C PRO A 195 -8.81 9.72 -14.55
N LYS A 196 -9.47 9.31 -13.48
CA LYS A 196 -10.42 10.15 -12.76
C LYS A 196 -9.70 10.92 -11.65
N LEU A 197 -9.89 12.24 -11.59
CA LEU A 197 -9.38 13.04 -10.49
C LEU A 197 -10.27 12.82 -9.26
N ILE A 198 -9.63 12.53 -8.11
CA ILE A 198 -10.31 12.30 -6.82
C ILE A 198 -9.56 12.96 -5.67
N THR A 199 -10.28 13.16 -4.57
CA THR A 199 -9.76 13.57 -3.25
C THR A 199 -10.10 12.51 -2.21
N ALA A 200 -9.64 12.70 -0.97
CA ALA A 200 -10.04 11.84 0.14
C ALA A 200 -11.55 11.91 0.47
N GLN A 201 -12.25 12.96 0.03
CA GLN A 201 -13.70 13.10 0.21
C GLN A 201 -14.51 12.26 -0.78
N ASP A 202 -13.90 11.84 -1.87
CA ASP A 202 -14.54 11.04 -2.94
C ASP A 202 -14.48 9.52 -2.69
N ILE A 203 -13.97 9.13 -1.51
CA ILE A 203 -13.72 7.73 -1.14
C ILE A 203 -14.89 7.14 -0.35
#